data_fd2ae9d0e05cb777968d742afe79f6fa
#
_entry.id   fd2ae9d0e05cb777968d742afe79f6fa
#
_cell.length_a   1.000
_cell.length_b   1.000
_cell.length_c   1.000
_cell.angle_alpha   90.00
_cell.angle_beta   90.00
_cell.angle_gamma   90.00
#
_symmetry.space_group_name_H-M   'P 1'
#
loop_
_entity.id
_entity.type
_entity.pdbx_description
1 polymer ?
#
loop_
_entity_poly.entity_id
_entity_poly.type
_entity_poly.pdbx_seq_one_letter_code
_entity_poly.pdbx_strand_id
1 'polypeptide(L)'
;YKRQQHYLVDFKTAEHIKLSAGSNKEIEFKDIMTISHTIPAKEVWDLTEDLVDRMATAVAEKIIALNGDKTVSATFVVGGGGKIHGFTEMLADKLELPYERVALRGEEVLQEVHFEQPDIQKDPLLVTPIGICLNYYDQKNNFILIHFNGERMKLYDNSKLTVVDAALQAGFPNDQLFPRRGKEINFTVNG
;
A
#
# COMPACT_ATOMS: atom_id res chain seq x y z
N TYR A 1 16.53 -9.49 -10.12
CA TYR A 1 17.01 -9.86 -11.48
C TYR A 1 18.21 -8.98 -11.93
N LYS A 2 18.10 -7.62 -11.88
CA LYS A 2 19.19 -6.70 -12.29
C LYS A 2 20.51 -6.95 -11.53
N ARG A 3 20.43 -7.15 -10.18
CA ARG A 3 21.60 -7.49 -9.35
C ARG A 3 22.20 -8.84 -9.67
N GLN A 4 21.37 -9.86 -9.95
CA GLN A 4 21.84 -11.20 -10.31
C GLN A 4 22.68 -11.17 -11.58
N GLN A 5 22.22 -10.44 -12.58
CA GLN A 5 22.96 -10.31 -13.86
C GLN A 5 24.23 -9.46 -13.70
N HIS A 6 24.15 -8.37 -12.94
CA HIS A 6 25.28 -7.44 -12.80
C HIS A 6 26.44 -8.05 -12.02
N TYR A 7 26.12 -8.71 -10.90
CA TYR A 7 27.12 -9.30 -10.02
C TYR A 7 27.39 -10.78 -10.29
N LEU A 8 26.75 -11.37 -11.29
CA LEU A 8 26.85 -12.81 -11.59
C LEU A 8 26.60 -13.69 -10.37
N VAL A 9 25.49 -13.45 -9.67
CA VAL A 9 25.12 -14.15 -8.44
C VAL A 9 23.76 -14.83 -8.56
N ASP A 10 23.51 -15.80 -7.70
CA ASP A 10 22.20 -16.42 -7.55
C ASP A 10 21.18 -15.47 -6.85
N PHE A 11 19.91 -15.89 -6.78
CA PHE A 11 18.86 -15.09 -6.17
C PHE A 11 19.14 -14.83 -4.68
N LYS A 12 19.59 -15.86 -3.93
CA LYS A 12 19.86 -15.76 -2.51
C LYS A 12 20.98 -14.76 -2.20
N THR A 13 22.05 -14.82 -2.96
CA THR A 13 23.18 -13.87 -2.84
C THR A 13 22.75 -12.46 -3.25
N ALA A 14 21.97 -12.30 -4.32
CA ALA A 14 21.43 -11.00 -4.72
C ALA A 14 20.50 -10.38 -3.65
N GLU A 15 19.74 -11.20 -2.95
CA GLU A 15 18.90 -10.75 -1.83
C GLU A 15 19.77 -10.38 -0.61
N HIS A 16 20.82 -11.15 -0.32
CA HIS A 16 21.78 -10.80 0.71
C HIS A 16 22.46 -9.44 0.42
N ILE A 17 22.92 -9.20 -0.80
CA ILE A 17 23.49 -7.91 -1.23
C ILE A 17 22.49 -6.78 -0.99
N LYS A 18 21.22 -6.95 -1.35
CA LYS A 18 20.18 -5.95 -1.16
C LYS A 18 19.96 -5.61 0.31
N LEU A 19 19.84 -6.61 1.16
CA LEU A 19 19.58 -6.42 2.59
C LEU A 19 20.79 -5.81 3.29
N SER A 20 22.00 -6.27 2.95
CA SER A 20 23.25 -5.75 3.50
C SER A 20 23.48 -4.28 3.11
N ALA A 21 23.11 -3.87 1.90
CA ALA A 21 23.22 -2.48 1.45
C ALA A 21 22.36 -1.50 2.30
N GLY A 22 21.30 -1.98 2.93
CA GLY A 22 20.48 -1.17 3.84
C GLY A 22 21.12 -0.94 5.22
N SER A 23 22.11 -1.75 5.61
CA SER A 23 22.66 -1.74 6.97
C SER A 23 24.18 -1.50 7.00
N ASN A 24 24.89 -1.89 5.97
CA ASN A 24 26.35 -1.88 5.92
C ASN A 24 26.86 -0.90 4.88
N LYS A 25 28.04 -0.29 5.15
CA LYS A 25 28.70 0.58 4.18
C LYS A 25 29.37 -0.22 3.06
N GLU A 26 29.90 -1.40 3.38
CA GLU A 26 30.56 -2.33 2.47
C GLU A 26 29.88 -3.70 2.55
N ILE A 27 29.79 -4.37 1.42
CA ILE A 27 29.10 -5.63 1.25
C ILE A 27 30.06 -6.65 0.66
N GLU A 28 30.24 -7.75 1.36
CA GLU A 28 31.03 -8.87 0.91
C GLU A 28 30.14 -9.99 0.39
N PHE A 29 30.48 -10.53 -0.76
CA PHE A 29 29.77 -11.69 -1.33
C PHE A 29 30.70 -12.49 -2.25
N LYS A 30 30.25 -13.69 -2.64
CA LYS A 30 30.89 -14.51 -3.67
C LYS A 30 29.99 -14.61 -4.88
N ASP A 31 30.57 -14.49 -6.06
CA ASP A 31 29.87 -14.74 -7.30
C ASP A 31 29.70 -16.24 -7.61
N ILE A 32 29.06 -16.57 -8.73
CA ILE A 32 28.86 -17.97 -9.16
C ILE A 32 30.18 -18.71 -9.46
N MET A 33 31.27 -17.97 -9.66
CA MET A 33 32.64 -18.51 -9.86
C MET A 33 33.38 -18.64 -8.53
N THR A 34 32.73 -18.42 -7.39
CA THR A 34 33.29 -18.44 -6.03
C THR A 34 34.34 -17.35 -5.76
N ILE A 35 34.43 -16.32 -6.61
CA ILE A 35 35.31 -15.19 -6.42
C ILE A 35 34.69 -14.26 -5.38
N SER A 36 35.51 -13.83 -4.40
CA SER A 36 35.09 -12.89 -3.37
C SER A 36 35.12 -11.47 -3.90
N HIS A 37 34.05 -10.73 -3.64
CA HIS A 37 33.92 -9.32 -3.96
C HIS A 37 33.59 -8.52 -2.72
N THR A 38 34.10 -7.29 -2.66
CA THR A 38 33.73 -6.28 -1.65
C THR A 38 33.33 -5.02 -2.40
N ILE A 39 32.09 -4.58 -2.24
CA ILE A 39 31.55 -3.41 -2.92
C ILE A 39 30.95 -2.42 -1.92
N PRO A 40 30.98 -1.12 -2.19
CA PRO A 40 30.29 -0.13 -1.37
C PRO A 40 28.75 -0.23 -1.57
N ALA A 41 27.99 0.01 -0.51
CA ALA A 41 26.52 0.04 -0.60
C ALA A 41 26.02 1.02 -1.68
N LYS A 42 26.73 2.13 -1.88
CA LYS A 42 26.40 3.11 -2.91
C LYS A 42 26.33 2.50 -4.32
N GLU A 43 27.21 1.58 -4.66
CA GLU A 43 27.18 0.90 -5.97
C GLU A 43 25.89 0.12 -6.18
N VAL A 44 25.37 -0.52 -5.13
CA VAL A 44 24.09 -1.25 -5.18
C VAL A 44 22.90 -0.30 -5.38
N TRP A 45 22.96 0.89 -4.79
CA TRP A 45 21.94 1.92 -4.94
C TRP A 45 21.97 2.52 -6.34
N ASP A 46 23.13 2.95 -6.81
CA ASP A 46 23.33 3.51 -8.15
C ASP A 46 22.87 2.51 -9.25
N LEU A 47 23.15 1.23 -9.06
CA LEU A 47 22.69 0.18 -9.99
C LEU A 47 21.17 0.13 -10.13
N THR A 48 20.43 0.49 -9.11
CA THR A 48 18.95 0.37 -9.10
C THR A 48 18.21 1.69 -9.16
N GLU A 49 18.89 2.81 -9.17
CA GLU A 49 18.34 4.16 -9.12
C GLU A 49 17.29 4.42 -10.22
N ASP A 50 17.61 4.05 -11.47
CA ASP A 50 16.69 4.19 -12.61
C ASP A 50 15.38 3.39 -12.43
N LEU A 51 15.46 2.25 -11.76
CA LEU A 51 14.30 1.43 -11.45
C LEU A 51 13.45 2.07 -10.35
N VAL A 52 14.12 2.60 -9.31
CA VAL A 52 13.45 3.28 -8.20
C VAL A 52 12.75 4.55 -8.69
N ASP A 53 13.39 5.33 -9.57
CA ASP A 53 12.79 6.52 -10.17
C ASP A 53 11.53 6.18 -10.98
N ARG A 54 11.60 5.14 -11.82
CA ARG A 54 10.41 4.68 -12.57
C ARG A 54 9.29 4.18 -11.66
N MET A 55 9.64 3.50 -10.57
CA MET A 55 8.64 3.06 -9.59
C MET A 55 7.99 4.27 -8.90
N ALA A 56 8.78 5.24 -8.45
CA ALA A 56 8.29 6.45 -7.81
C ALA A 56 7.39 7.25 -8.76
N THR A 57 7.78 7.37 -10.03
CA THR A 57 6.97 8.05 -11.06
C THR A 57 5.61 7.36 -11.25
N ALA A 58 5.60 6.04 -11.45
CA ALA A 58 4.35 5.30 -11.66
C ALA A 58 3.42 5.35 -10.43
N VAL A 59 3.99 5.35 -9.22
CA VAL A 59 3.23 5.48 -7.97
C VAL A 59 2.67 6.89 -7.84
N ALA A 60 3.46 7.93 -8.10
CA ALA A 60 3.01 9.32 -8.03
C ALA A 60 1.88 9.61 -9.03
N GLU A 61 2.01 9.18 -10.28
CA GLU A 61 0.96 9.30 -11.31
C GLU A 61 -0.34 8.63 -10.85
N LYS A 62 -0.23 7.44 -10.25
CA LYS A 62 -1.40 6.72 -9.74
C LYS A 62 -2.05 7.42 -8.55
N ILE A 63 -1.25 7.98 -7.63
CA ILE A 63 -1.76 8.76 -6.49
C ILE A 63 -2.52 9.99 -6.99
N ILE A 64 -1.95 10.75 -7.92
CA ILE A 64 -2.56 11.96 -8.49
C ILE A 64 -3.86 11.60 -9.21
N ALA A 65 -3.85 10.58 -10.05
CA ALA A 65 -5.05 10.14 -10.77
C ALA A 65 -6.18 9.71 -9.83
N LEU A 66 -5.86 9.00 -8.73
CA LEU A 66 -6.85 8.58 -7.73
C LEU A 66 -7.34 9.75 -6.85
N ASN A 67 -6.58 10.83 -6.78
CA ASN A 67 -6.93 12.04 -6.01
C ASN A 67 -7.59 13.14 -6.88
N GLY A 68 -8.17 12.77 -8.02
CA GLY A 68 -8.85 13.70 -8.92
C GLY A 68 -7.91 14.69 -9.61
N ASP A 69 -6.78 14.18 -10.08
CA ASP A 69 -5.71 14.91 -10.78
C ASP A 69 -5.09 16.06 -9.95
N LYS A 70 -5.07 15.86 -8.64
CA LYS A 70 -4.45 16.80 -7.69
C LYS A 70 -3.43 16.06 -6.82
N THR A 71 -2.37 16.77 -6.43
CA THR A 71 -1.43 16.25 -5.44
C THR A 71 -2.11 16.08 -4.08
N VAL A 72 -1.55 15.22 -3.25
CA VAL A 72 -2.02 14.93 -1.89
C VAL A 72 -1.28 15.80 -0.87
N SER A 73 -1.81 15.89 0.35
CA SER A 73 -1.17 16.67 1.43
C SER A 73 -0.04 15.93 2.12
N ALA A 74 -0.10 14.60 2.14
CA ALA A 74 0.92 13.71 2.68
C ALA A 74 0.74 12.29 2.14
N THR A 75 1.82 11.50 2.18
CA THR A 75 1.82 10.10 1.74
C THR A 75 2.48 9.23 2.81
N PHE A 76 1.82 8.15 3.18
CA PHE A 76 2.38 7.15 4.08
C PHE A 76 2.68 5.89 3.31
N VAL A 77 3.95 5.51 3.32
CA VAL A 77 4.44 4.29 2.68
C VAL A 77 4.53 3.19 3.73
N VAL A 78 4.01 2.02 3.44
CA VAL A 78 4.07 0.84 4.30
C VAL A 78 4.59 -0.36 3.54
N GLY A 79 5.12 -1.34 4.28
CA GLY A 79 5.64 -2.58 3.69
C GLY A 79 7.09 -2.48 3.23
N GLY A 80 7.64 -3.63 2.83
CA GLY A 80 9.08 -3.77 2.54
C GLY A 80 9.57 -2.99 1.32
N GLY A 81 8.69 -2.72 0.34
CA GLY A 81 9.02 -1.91 -0.83
C GLY A 81 9.42 -0.48 -0.48
N GLY A 82 8.82 0.08 0.57
CA GLY A 82 9.15 1.42 1.05
C GLY A 82 10.55 1.57 1.62
N LYS A 83 11.20 0.46 1.98
CA LYS A 83 12.60 0.45 2.48
C LYS A 83 13.66 0.55 1.37
N ILE A 84 13.26 0.59 0.12
CA ILE A 84 14.20 0.75 -0.98
C ILE A 84 14.83 2.14 -0.86
N HIS A 85 16.17 2.18 -0.87
CA HIS A 85 16.94 3.42 -0.75
C HIS A 85 16.50 4.45 -1.81
N GLY A 86 16.24 5.67 -1.38
CA GLY A 86 15.85 6.78 -2.25
C GLY A 86 14.37 6.77 -2.70
N PHE A 87 13.59 5.75 -2.37
CA PHE A 87 12.22 5.65 -2.88
C PHE A 87 11.29 6.73 -2.32
N THR A 88 11.33 6.99 -1.02
CA THR A 88 10.50 8.00 -0.36
C THR A 88 10.84 9.41 -0.80
N GLU A 89 12.13 9.69 -0.97
CA GLU A 89 12.65 10.96 -1.46
C GLU A 89 12.22 11.22 -2.91
N MET A 90 12.44 10.24 -3.79
CA MET A 90 12.01 10.33 -5.19
C MET A 90 10.49 10.47 -5.32
N LEU A 91 9.73 9.77 -4.48
CA LEU A 91 8.27 9.90 -4.46
C LEU A 91 7.83 11.29 -4.01
N ALA A 92 8.49 11.88 -3.03
CA ALA A 92 8.24 13.24 -2.58
C ALA A 92 8.49 14.26 -3.70
N ASP A 93 9.60 14.14 -4.42
CA ASP A 93 9.92 14.98 -5.57
C ASP A 93 8.85 14.87 -6.68
N LYS A 94 8.41 13.64 -7.01
CA LYS A 94 7.38 13.43 -8.06
C LYS A 94 5.99 13.95 -7.64
N LEU A 95 5.69 13.99 -6.35
CA LEU A 95 4.44 14.53 -5.81
C LEU A 95 4.53 16.01 -5.47
N GLU A 96 5.69 16.64 -5.65
CA GLU A 96 5.96 18.04 -5.26
C GLU A 96 5.66 18.30 -3.77
N LEU A 97 6.01 17.31 -2.91
CA LEU A 97 5.81 17.38 -1.47
C LEU A 97 7.14 17.60 -0.73
N PRO A 98 7.11 18.29 0.40
CA PRO A 98 8.23 18.26 1.35
C PRO A 98 8.54 16.81 1.78
N TYR A 99 9.82 16.47 1.96
CA TYR A 99 10.24 15.10 2.32
C TYR A 99 9.59 14.59 3.61
N GLU A 100 9.34 15.48 4.57
CA GLU A 100 8.69 15.15 5.84
C GLU A 100 7.22 14.72 5.67
N ARG A 101 6.64 14.96 4.51
CA ARG A 101 5.25 14.57 4.17
C ARG A 101 5.15 13.25 3.42
N VAL A 102 6.27 12.64 3.10
CA VAL A 102 6.33 11.29 2.52
C VAL A 102 7.12 10.40 3.48
N ALA A 103 6.42 9.69 4.34
CA ALA A 103 7.03 8.95 5.43
C ALA A 103 6.82 7.43 5.29
N LEU A 104 7.91 6.67 5.47
CA LEU A 104 7.82 5.23 5.69
C LEU A 104 7.32 4.99 7.11
N ARG A 105 6.17 4.31 7.23
CA ARG A 105 5.53 4.00 8.50
C ARG A 105 5.85 2.57 8.94
N GLY A 106 6.22 2.40 10.18
CA GLY A 106 6.65 1.12 10.72
C GLY A 106 6.45 1.01 12.22
N GLU A 107 7.52 1.15 12.98
CA GLU A 107 7.51 0.90 14.43
C GLU A 107 6.51 1.79 15.17
N GLU A 108 6.40 3.06 14.79
CA GLU A 108 5.54 4.04 15.45
C GLU A 108 4.03 3.72 15.32
N VAL A 109 3.60 3.10 14.21
CA VAL A 109 2.19 2.68 14.03
C VAL A 109 1.90 1.32 14.66
N LEU A 110 2.91 0.60 15.10
CA LEU A 110 2.82 -0.68 15.77
C LEU A 110 3.04 -0.58 17.30
N GLN A 111 3.05 0.63 17.88
CA GLN A 111 3.34 0.84 19.30
C GLN A 111 2.36 0.08 20.20
N GLU A 112 1.07 0.06 19.85
CA GLU A 112 0.02 -0.63 20.62
C GLU A 112 -0.03 -2.14 20.34
N VAL A 113 0.76 -2.64 19.39
CA VAL A 113 0.82 -4.07 19.08
C VAL A 113 1.81 -4.75 20.00
N HIS A 114 1.33 -5.71 20.77
CA HIS A 114 2.15 -6.54 21.63
C HIS A 114 2.42 -7.89 20.94
N PHE A 115 3.71 -8.20 20.75
CA PHE A 115 4.14 -9.49 20.22
C PHE A 115 4.45 -10.43 21.41
N GLU A 116 3.84 -11.59 21.42
CA GLU A 116 4.14 -12.62 22.43
C GLU A 116 5.52 -13.25 22.24
N GLN A 117 6.05 -13.16 21.01
CA GLN A 117 7.37 -13.66 20.66
C GLN A 117 8.41 -12.56 20.80
N PRO A 118 9.45 -12.73 21.63
CA PRO A 118 10.42 -11.68 21.93
C PRO A 118 11.33 -11.31 20.76
N ASP A 119 11.48 -12.20 19.78
CA ASP A 119 12.39 -12.02 18.65
C ASP A 119 11.80 -11.24 17.48
N ILE A 120 10.50 -10.88 17.55
CA ILE A 120 9.85 -10.13 16.48
C ILE A 120 10.09 -8.64 16.68
N GLN A 121 10.80 -8.04 15.74
CA GLN A 121 10.97 -6.58 15.69
C GLN A 121 9.78 -5.91 14.99
N LYS A 122 9.37 -4.76 15.49
CA LYS A 122 8.35 -3.91 14.87
C LYS A 122 8.90 -3.32 13.57
N ASP A 123 8.39 -3.76 12.45
CA ASP A 123 8.93 -3.47 11.13
C ASP A 123 7.80 -3.02 10.17
N PRO A 124 8.07 -2.09 9.23
CA PRO A 124 7.11 -1.72 8.19
C PRO A 124 6.48 -2.89 7.43
N LEU A 125 7.18 -4.02 7.31
CA LEU A 125 6.67 -5.26 6.73
C LEU A 125 5.43 -5.81 7.45
N LEU A 126 5.31 -5.58 8.76
CA LEU A 126 4.24 -6.11 9.60
C LEU A 126 2.99 -5.23 9.61
N VAL A 127 3.08 -3.97 9.18
CA VAL A 127 1.96 -3.02 9.18
C VAL A 127 0.78 -3.56 8.36
N THR A 128 1.05 -4.00 7.14
CA THR A 128 -0.01 -4.50 6.24
C THR A 128 -0.65 -5.81 6.75
N PRO A 129 0.08 -6.88 7.10
CA PRO A 129 -0.55 -8.09 7.62
C PRO A 129 -1.31 -7.87 8.93
N ILE A 130 -0.80 -7.06 9.85
CA ILE A 130 -1.50 -6.71 11.09
C ILE A 130 -2.77 -5.91 10.78
N GLY A 131 -2.69 -4.93 9.89
CA GLY A 131 -3.85 -4.15 9.45
C GLY A 131 -4.93 -5.02 8.80
N ILE A 132 -4.56 -6.02 8.01
CA ILE A 132 -5.50 -7.01 7.45
C ILE A 132 -6.19 -7.80 8.55
N CYS A 133 -5.44 -8.27 9.56
CA CYS A 133 -5.99 -9.00 10.70
C CYS A 133 -6.96 -8.12 11.50
N LEU A 134 -6.57 -6.90 11.86
CA LEU A 134 -7.42 -5.95 12.59
C LEU A 134 -8.70 -5.66 11.79
N ASN A 135 -8.57 -5.34 10.52
CA ASN A 135 -9.71 -5.09 9.65
C ASN A 135 -10.65 -6.30 9.54
N TYR A 136 -10.13 -7.52 9.56
CA TYR A 136 -10.96 -8.73 9.59
C TYR A 136 -11.81 -8.81 10.87
N TYR A 137 -11.25 -8.48 12.02
CA TYR A 137 -11.97 -8.50 13.29
C TYR A 137 -12.96 -7.32 13.40
N ASP A 138 -12.56 -6.13 12.98
CA ASP A 138 -13.43 -4.94 13.00
C ASP A 138 -14.57 -5.06 11.99
N GLN A 139 -14.32 -5.59 10.79
CA GLN A 139 -15.33 -5.73 9.74
C GLN A 139 -16.39 -6.80 10.01
N LYS A 140 -16.20 -7.71 10.97
CA LYS A 140 -17.25 -8.66 11.34
C LYS A 140 -18.55 -7.98 11.75
N ASN A 141 -18.50 -6.73 12.16
CA ASN A 141 -19.67 -5.98 12.64
C ASN A 141 -20.06 -4.80 11.76
N ASN A 142 -19.28 -4.44 10.74
CA ASN A 142 -19.45 -3.17 10.01
C ASN A 142 -19.89 -3.31 8.56
N PHE A 143 -20.22 -4.53 8.11
CA PHE A 143 -20.75 -4.73 6.75
C PHE A 143 -21.97 -5.61 6.76
N ILE A 144 -23.01 -5.16 6.07
CA ILE A 144 -24.22 -5.91 5.80
C ILE A 144 -24.20 -6.37 4.34
N LEU A 145 -24.49 -7.65 4.13
CA LEU A 145 -24.73 -8.20 2.79
C LEU A 145 -26.22 -8.06 2.46
N ILE A 146 -26.50 -7.38 1.37
CA ILE A 146 -27.86 -7.21 0.88
C ILE A 146 -27.99 -7.72 -0.56
N HIS A 147 -29.21 -8.00 -0.96
CA HIS A 147 -29.58 -8.19 -2.36
C HIS A 147 -30.36 -6.96 -2.82
N PHE A 148 -29.85 -6.26 -3.81
CA PHE A 148 -30.46 -5.07 -4.38
C PHE A 148 -30.65 -5.28 -5.88
N ASN A 149 -31.89 -5.26 -6.36
CA ASN A 149 -32.25 -5.53 -7.75
C ASN A 149 -31.67 -6.84 -8.32
N GLY A 150 -31.59 -7.89 -7.47
CA GLY A 150 -31.03 -9.20 -7.87
C GLY A 150 -29.52 -9.31 -7.78
N GLU A 151 -28.81 -8.24 -7.52
CA GLU A 151 -27.37 -8.22 -7.31
C GLU A 151 -27.00 -8.29 -5.84
N ARG A 152 -25.96 -9.04 -5.53
CA ARG A 152 -25.42 -9.19 -4.19
C ARG A 152 -24.40 -8.08 -3.93
N MET A 153 -24.64 -7.24 -2.94
CA MET A 153 -23.74 -6.15 -2.59
C MET A 153 -23.45 -6.08 -1.09
N LYS A 154 -22.30 -5.50 -0.77
CA LYS A 154 -21.79 -5.33 0.58
C LYS A 154 -21.83 -3.86 0.94
N LEU A 155 -22.62 -3.48 1.95
CA LEU A 155 -22.71 -2.10 2.45
C LEU A 155 -21.97 -1.95 3.77
N TYR A 156 -21.32 -0.81 3.96
CA TYR A 156 -20.75 -0.46 5.25
C TYR A 156 -21.85 -0.06 6.23
N ASP A 157 -21.96 -0.77 7.35
CA ASP A 157 -22.94 -0.47 8.40
C ASP A 157 -22.43 0.68 9.28
N ASN A 158 -22.99 1.84 9.06
CA ASN A 158 -22.81 3.02 9.92
C ASN A 158 -23.92 3.18 10.94
N SER A 159 -24.70 2.11 11.23
CA SER A 159 -25.88 2.10 12.11
C SER A 159 -27.04 2.99 11.64
N LYS A 160 -26.97 3.53 10.43
CA LYS A 160 -27.98 4.42 9.82
C LYS A 160 -28.19 4.12 8.35
N LEU A 161 -27.93 2.88 7.91
CA LEU A 161 -28.10 2.48 6.52
C LEU A 161 -29.53 2.65 6.06
N THR A 162 -29.68 3.25 4.88
CA THR A 162 -30.95 3.47 4.22
C THR A 162 -30.99 2.78 2.84
N VAL A 163 -32.17 2.65 2.27
CA VAL A 163 -32.33 2.17 0.89
C VAL A 163 -31.63 3.10 -0.12
N VAL A 164 -31.53 4.39 0.21
CA VAL A 164 -30.83 5.37 -0.61
C VAL A 164 -29.34 5.06 -0.66
N ASP A 165 -28.73 4.69 0.46
CA ASP A 165 -27.30 4.32 0.50
C ASP A 165 -27.02 3.10 -0.39
N ALA A 166 -27.91 2.11 -0.38
CA ALA A 166 -27.82 0.96 -1.25
C ALA A 166 -27.95 1.33 -2.73
N ALA A 167 -28.90 2.18 -3.06
CA ALA A 167 -29.13 2.64 -4.43
C ALA A 167 -27.94 3.46 -4.95
N LEU A 168 -27.38 4.36 -4.13
CA LEU A 168 -26.19 5.14 -4.49
C LEU A 168 -24.96 4.26 -4.74
N GLN A 169 -24.76 3.26 -3.88
CA GLN A 169 -23.65 2.32 -4.05
C GLN A 169 -23.84 1.39 -5.27
N ALA A 170 -25.09 1.10 -5.63
CA ALA A 170 -25.42 0.39 -6.88
C ALA A 170 -25.25 1.26 -8.14
N GLY A 171 -24.81 2.51 -7.99
CA GLY A 171 -24.62 3.44 -9.12
C GLY A 171 -25.93 4.06 -9.63
N PHE A 172 -26.97 4.05 -8.82
CA PHE A 172 -28.23 4.67 -9.21
C PHE A 172 -28.07 6.18 -9.31
N PRO A 173 -28.52 6.83 -10.40
CA PRO A 173 -28.37 8.28 -10.59
C PRO A 173 -29.08 9.05 -9.48
N ASN A 174 -28.36 9.99 -8.86
CA ASN A 174 -28.84 10.76 -7.71
C ASN A 174 -30.10 11.58 -8.01
N ASP A 175 -30.25 12.03 -9.24
CA ASP A 175 -31.43 12.76 -9.74
C ASP A 175 -32.68 11.91 -9.86
N GLN A 176 -32.53 10.60 -9.92
CA GLN A 176 -33.64 9.62 -9.98
C GLN A 176 -34.05 9.10 -8.61
N LEU A 177 -33.22 9.26 -7.58
CA LEU A 177 -33.52 8.84 -6.20
C LEU A 177 -34.54 9.75 -5.51
N PHE A 178 -34.70 10.98 -5.97
CA PHE A 178 -35.64 11.95 -5.41
C PHE A 178 -36.68 12.33 -6.46
N PRO A 179 -37.80 11.60 -6.56
CA PRO A 179 -38.81 11.88 -7.56
C PRO A 179 -39.39 13.28 -7.37
N ARG A 180 -39.38 14.06 -8.44
CA ARG A 180 -40.14 15.30 -8.50
C ARG A 180 -41.61 14.93 -8.25
N ARG A 181 -42.26 15.66 -7.35
CA ARG A 181 -43.62 15.48 -6.89
C ARG A 181 -44.52 14.69 -7.88
N GLY A 182 -44.67 13.41 -7.65
CA GLY A 182 -45.39 12.46 -8.48
C GLY A 182 -46.29 11.58 -7.61
N LYS A 183 -47.01 10.66 -8.22
CA LYS A 183 -47.89 9.73 -7.55
C LYS A 183 -47.14 8.87 -6.52
N GLU A 184 -47.74 8.62 -5.38
CA GLU A 184 -47.24 7.64 -4.42
C GLU A 184 -47.07 6.26 -5.07
N ILE A 185 -45.89 5.68 -4.91
CA ILE A 185 -45.57 4.33 -5.37
C ILE A 185 -45.49 3.44 -4.15
N ASN A 186 -46.32 2.43 -4.10
CA ASN A 186 -46.22 1.41 -3.07
C ASN A 186 -45.16 0.36 -3.48
N PHE A 187 -44.29 0.01 -2.58
CA PHE A 187 -43.30 -1.04 -2.79
C PHE A 187 -43.21 -1.93 -1.54
N THR A 188 -42.78 -3.16 -1.73
CA THR A 188 -42.54 -4.10 -0.64
C THR A 188 -41.05 -4.36 -0.50
N VAL A 189 -40.60 -4.59 0.73
CA VAL A 189 -39.26 -5.02 1.05
C VAL A 189 -39.34 -6.41 1.67
N ASN A 190 -38.68 -7.38 1.07
CA ASN A 190 -38.66 -8.79 1.48
C ASN A 190 -40.02 -9.50 1.34
N GLY A 191 -40.78 -9.18 0.32
CA GLY A 191 -42.08 -9.77 -0.02
C GLY A 191 -43.21 -8.88 0.44
#